data_eae325fce1dfadc0a840d29e3b50a3f4
#
_entry.id   eae325fce1dfadc0a840d29e3b50a3f4
#
_cell.length_a   1.000
_cell.length_b   1.000
_cell.length_c   1.000
_cell.angle_alpha   90.00
_cell.angle_beta   90.00
_cell.angle_gamma   90.00
#
_symmetry.space_group_name_H-M   'P 1'
#
loop_
_entity.id
_entity.type
_entity.pdbx_description
1 polymer ?
#
loop_
_entity_poly.entity_id
_entity_poly.type
_entity_poly.pdbx_seq_one_letter_code
_entity_poly.pdbx_strand_id
1 'polypeptide(L)'
;MKTSMAAVALLLLSEAALCSSWSYVGGAYPHAAFIESTTISDEGQDTKGFWIATINVDKALPFDTVVSYMQVKCAQRRLRTLQSDFYLRGKRKWGAGVPDPWQRVIPDTMGEGYLLFVCQKYDPMSYTIPDTPAMDLWKIVQPLIKNNE
;
A
#
# COMPACT_ATOMS: atom_id res chain seq x y z
N MET A 1 -19.48 -33.13 -50.32
CA MET A 1 -19.19 -33.15 -48.90
C MET A 1 -18.14 -32.09 -48.63
N LYS A 2 -18.54 -30.94 -47.99
CA LYS A 2 -17.64 -29.85 -47.64
C LYS A 2 -17.50 -29.86 -46.12
N THR A 3 -16.34 -30.27 -45.63
CA THR A 3 -15.98 -30.23 -44.21
C THR A 3 -15.48 -28.84 -43.85
N SER A 4 -16.30 -28.10 -43.13
CA SER A 4 -15.90 -26.85 -42.49
C SER A 4 -15.04 -27.11 -41.26
N MET A 5 -13.77 -26.76 -41.28
CA MET A 5 -12.91 -26.70 -40.10
C MET A 5 -13.21 -25.37 -39.39
N ALA A 6 -13.89 -25.48 -38.26
CA ALA A 6 -14.03 -24.37 -37.33
C ALA A 6 -12.72 -24.20 -36.54
N ALA A 7 -12.02 -23.11 -36.80
CA ALA A 7 -10.85 -22.70 -36.03
C ALA A 7 -11.31 -22.14 -34.67
N VAL A 8 -11.06 -22.90 -33.61
CA VAL A 8 -11.24 -22.44 -32.23
C VAL A 8 -10.02 -21.55 -31.90
N ALA A 9 -10.23 -20.24 -31.97
CA ALA A 9 -9.25 -19.29 -31.46
C ALA A 9 -9.28 -19.33 -29.92
N LEU A 10 -8.28 -19.97 -29.33
CA LEU A 10 -8.03 -19.94 -27.91
C LEU A 10 -7.49 -18.51 -27.56
N LEU A 11 -8.39 -17.66 -27.10
CA LEU A 11 -7.99 -16.37 -26.49
C LEU A 11 -7.29 -16.70 -25.16
N LEU A 12 -5.97 -16.75 -25.20
CA LEU A 12 -5.12 -16.70 -24.01
C LEU A 12 -5.29 -15.29 -23.41
N LEU A 13 -6.25 -15.14 -22.52
CA LEU A 13 -6.28 -14.03 -21.57
C LEU A 13 -5.04 -14.19 -20.70
N SER A 14 -3.94 -13.54 -21.07
CA SER A 14 -2.84 -13.34 -20.16
C SER A 14 -3.38 -12.45 -19.04
N GLU A 15 -3.69 -13.06 -17.89
CA GLU A 15 -3.83 -12.34 -16.66
C GLU A 15 -2.48 -11.61 -16.45
N ALA A 16 -2.46 -10.32 -16.73
CA ALA A 16 -1.36 -9.47 -16.29
C ALA A 16 -1.37 -9.56 -14.77
N ALA A 17 -0.48 -10.37 -14.23
CA ALA A 17 -0.22 -10.39 -12.80
C ALA A 17 0.08 -8.94 -12.43
N LEU A 18 -0.81 -8.29 -11.68
CA LEU A 18 -0.58 -6.98 -11.11
C LEU A 18 0.55 -7.15 -10.12
N CYS A 19 1.78 -6.93 -10.59
CA CYS A 19 2.97 -6.95 -9.79
C CYS A 19 2.88 -5.77 -8.81
N SER A 20 2.44 -6.04 -7.58
CA SER A 20 2.47 -5.05 -6.53
C SER A 20 3.91 -4.80 -6.10
N SER A 21 4.27 -3.54 -5.90
CA SER A 21 5.63 -3.14 -5.51
C SER A 21 5.56 -2.22 -4.29
N TRP A 22 5.89 -2.78 -3.13
CA TRP A 22 5.80 -2.10 -1.84
C TRP A 22 7.14 -1.49 -1.47
N SER A 23 7.22 -0.16 -1.50
CA SER A 23 8.40 0.59 -1.08
C SER A 23 8.30 0.99 0.38
N TYR A 24 9.34 0.72 1.16
CA TYR A 24 9.43 1.13 2.55
C TYR A 24 9.57 2.65 2.64
N VAL A 25 8.72 3.29 3.43
CA VAL A 25 8.70 4.76 3.56
C VAL A 25 8.97 5.25 4.96
N GLY A 26 9.16 4.35 5.90
CA GLY A 26 9.51 4.67 7.27
C GLY A 26 8.78 3.81 8.29
N GLY A 27 9.08 4.07 9.56
CA GLY A 27 8.48 3.38 10.69
C GLY A 27 9.39 3.48 11.90
N ALA A 28 8.77 3.31 13.07
CA ALA A 28 9.48 3.08 14.31
C ALA A 28 8.82 1.89 14.98
N TYR A 29 9.64 1.05 15.62
CA TYR A 29 9.10 -0.07 16.39
C TYR A 29 7.90 0.39 17.26
N PRO A 30 6.78 -0.32 17.22
CA PRO A 30 6.53 -1.62 16.59
C PRO A 30 5.92 -1.56 15.18
N HIS A 31 6.08 -0.48 14.43
CA HIS A 31 5.42 -0.27 13.14
C HIS A 31 6.40 -0.11 11.99
N ALA A 32 6.00 -0.59 10.80
CA ALA A 32 6.67 -0.30 9.53
C ALA A 32 5.61 0.03 8.47
N ALA A 33 5.89 1.02 7.62
CA ALA A 33 4.96 1.46 6.59
C ALA A 33 5.57 1.34 5.20
N PHE A 34 4.73 0.89 4.26
CA PHE A 34 5.07 0.64 2.87
C PHE A 34 4.03 1.29 1.96
N ILE A 35 4.46 1.96 0.90
CA ILE A 35 3.57 2.48 -0.15
C ILE A 35 3.64 1.56 -1.35
N GLU A 36 2.49 1.25 -1.94
CA GLU A 36 2.40 0.55 -3.21
C GLU A 36 2.72 1.55 -4.33
N SER A 37 3.95 1.47 -4.86
CA SER A 37 4.51 2.50 -5.74
C SER A 37 3.91 2.50 -7.15
N THR A 38 3.37 1.36 -7.62
CA THR A 38 2.80 1.21 -8.97
C THR A 38 1.38 1.75 -9.08
N THR A 39 0.69 1.96 -7.96
CA THR A 39 -0.71 2.43 -7.92
C THR A 39 -0.86 3.91 -7.57
N ILE A 40 0.24 4.65 -7.45
CA ILE A 40 0.15 6.11 -7.22
C ILE A 40 -0.53 6.75 -8.42
N SER A 41 -1.70 7.34 -8.19
CA SER A 41 -2.55 7.95 -9.21
C SER A 41 -2.62 9.47 -9.04
N ASP A 42 -2.72 10.19 -10.16
CA ASP A 42 -3.05 11.61 -10.17
C ASP A 42 -4.57 11.74 -10.23
N GLU A 43 -5.16 12.34 -9.20
CA GLU A 43 -6.62 12.53 -9.09
C GLU A 43 -7.06 13.96 -9.40
N GLY A 44 -6.14 14.77 -9.93
CA GLY A 44 -6.39 16.16 -10.27
C GLY A 44 -6.37 17.11 -9.07
N GLN A 45 -6.35 18.42 -9.34
CA GLN A 45 -6.36 19.48 -8.31
C GLN A 45 -5.26 19.31 -7.27
N ASP A 46 -4.03 18.99 -7.70
CA ASP A 46 -2.87 18.74 -6.82
C ASP A 46 -3.07 17.56 -5.85
N THR A 47 -3.99 16.65 -6.16
CA THR A 47 -4.31 15.49 -5.33
C THR A 47 -3.77 14.22 -5.96
N LYS A 48 -3.08 13.41 -5.16
CA LYS A 48 -2.66 12.06 -5.54
C LYS A 48 -3.26 11.03 -4.61
N GLY A 49 -3.70 9.91 -5.19
CA GLY A 49 -4.17 8.74 -4.46
C GLY A 49 -3.09 7.66 -4.38
N PHE A 50 -3.02 6.91 -3.29
CA PHE A 50 -2.06 5.83 -3.12
C PHE A 50 -2.50 4.83 -2.06
N TRP A 51 -2.02 3.59 -2.21
CA TRP A 51 -2.20 2.55 -1.20
C TRP A 51 -1.01 2.49 -0.27
N ILE A 52 -1.29 2.28 1.01
CA ILE A 52 -0.29 2.08 2.06
C ILE A 52 -0.61 0.83 2.86
N ALA A 53 0.42 0.07 3.21
CA ALA A 53 0.33 -1.01 4.18
C ALA A 53 1.16 -0.66 5.40
N THR A 54 0.55 -0.69 6.57
CA THR A 54 1.23 -0.55 7.87
C THR A 54 1.27 -1.90 8.54
N ILE A 55 2.48 -2.39 8.82
CA ILE A 55 2.72 -3.64 9.52
C ILE A 55 2.99 -3.31 10.99
N ASN A 56 2.29 -4.01 11.89
CA ASN A 56 2.45 -3.89 13.32
C ASN A 56 2.89 -5.22 13.91
N VAL A 57 3.92 -5.21 14.73
CA VAL A 57 4.43 -6.40 15.40
C VAL A 57 4.01 -6.49 16.87
N ASP A 58 3.28 -5.50 17.38
CA ASP A 58 2.70 -5.55 18.72
C ASP A 58 1.59 -6.60 18.79
N LYS A 59 1.82 -7.63 19.58
CA LYS A 59 0.88 -8.74 19.76
C LYS A 59 -0.38 -8.37 20.55
N ALA A 60 -0.41 -7.23 21.20
CA ALA A 60 -1.56 -6.74 21.94
C ALA A 60 -2.68 -6.26 21.03
N LEU A 61 -2.37 -5.91 19.76
CA LEU A 61 -3.37 -5.47 18.81
C LEU A 61 -4.07 -6.66 18.13
N PRO A 62 -5.38 -6.53 17.83
CA PRO A 62 -6.16 -7.57 17.17
C PRO A 62 -5.90 -7.66 15.66
N PHE A 63 -4.86 -6.98 15.16
CA PHE A 63 -4.42 -6.97 13.75
C PHE A 63 -2.90 -6.79 13.67
N ASP A 64 -2.31 -7.30 12.59
CA ASP A 64 -0.89 -7.15 12.27
C ASP A 64 -0.64 -6.31 11.00
N THR A 65 -1.67 -6.13 10.19
CA THR A 65 -1.58 -5.38 8.93
C THR A 65 -2.79 -4.48 8.77
N VAL A 66 -2.54 -3.22 8.42
CA VAL A 66 -3.58 -2.27 7.99
C VAL A 66 -3.26 -1.85 6.57
N VAL A 67 -4.20 -2.05 5.66
CA VAL A 67 -4.10 -1.58 4.27
C VAL A 67 -5.06 -0.42 4.11
N SER A 68 -4.54 0.75 3.74
CA SER A 68 -5.34 1.96 3.61
C SER A 68 -5.19 2.60 2.23
N TYR A 69 -6.29 3.12 1.70
CA TYR A 69 -6.24 4.04 0.59
C TYR A 69 -6.24 5.47 1.10
N MET A 70 -5.23 6.22 0.71
CA MET A 70 -5.01 7.58 1.17
C MET A 70 -4.94 8.57 0.00
N GLN A 71 -5.21 9.82 0.31
CA GLN A 71 -5.00 10.93 -0.61
C GLN A 71 -4.06 11.95 0.01
N VAL A 72 -3.25 12.60 -0.84
CA VAL A 72 -2.38 13.70 -0.48
C VAL A 72 -2.59 14.90 -1.40
N LYS A 73 -2.69 16.09 -0.82
CA LYS A 73 -2.59 17.38 -1.55
C LYS A 73 -1.17 17.90 -1.40
N CYS A 74 -0.39 17.78 -2.48
CA CYS A 74 1.05 18.03 -2.44
C CYS A 74 1.40 19.48 -2.07
N ALA A 75 0.84 20.47 -2.76
CA ALA A 75 1.10 21.87 -2.49
C ALA A 75 0.59 22.35 -1.13
N GLN A 76 -0.56 21.81 -0.69
CA GLN A 76 -1.17 22.18 0.59
C GLN A 76 -0.58 21.41 1.78
N ARG A 77 0.25 20.40 1.55
CA ARG A 77 0.79 19.49 2.57
C ARG A 77 -0.31 18.93 3.48
N ARG A 78 -1.33 18.31 2.88
CA ARG A 78 -2.46 17.71 3.60
C ARG A 78 -2.66 16.27 3.17
N LEU A 79 -3.03 15.42 4.14
CA LEU A 79 -3.35 14.01 3.96
C LEU A 79 -4.78 13.73 4.43
N ARG A 80 -5.40 12.68 3.87
CA ARG A 80 -6.57 12.03 4.45
C ARG A 80 -6.58 10.55 4.11
N THR A 81 -7.22 9.75 4.97
CA THR A 81 -7.55 8.36 4.71
C THR A 81 -8.96 8.27 4.14
N LEU A 82 -9.15 7.50 3.10
CA LEU A 82 -10.48 7.25 2.52
C LEU A 82 -11.08 5.94 3.00
N GLN A 83 -10.24 4.92 3.15
CA GLN A 83 -10.66 3.61 3.66
C GLN A 83 -9.48 2.91 4.31
N SER A 84 -9.76 1.96 5.19
CA SER A 84 -8.79 1.07 5.80
C SER A 84 -9.37 -0.32 5.96
N ASP A 85 -8.57 -1.33 5.66
CA ASP A 85 -8.86 -2.73 5.92
C ASP A 85 -7.82 -3.31 6.88
N PHE A 86 -8.31 -4.01 7.90
CA PHE A 86 -7.49 -4.58 8.97
C PHE A 86 -7.40 -6.09 8.82
N TYR A 87 -6.19 -6.61 8.91
CA TYR A 87 -5.88 -8.03 8.72
C TYR A 87 -5.17 -8.59 9.93
N LEU A 88 -5.37 -9.87 10.18
CA LEU A 88 -4.59 -10.67 11.12
C LEU A 88 -4.16 -11.96 10.43
N ARG A 89 -2.86 -12.14 10.26
CA ARG A 89 -2.25 -13.29 9.57
C ARG A 89 -2.85 -13.51 8.17
N GLY A 90 -2.97 -12.43 7.40
CA GLY A 90 -3.51 -12.43 6.05
C GLY A 90 -5.03 -12.54 5.95
N LYS A 91 -5.76 -12.67 7.06
CA LYS A 91 -7.22 -12.73 7.07
C LYS A 91 -7.82 -11.37 7.41
N ARG A 92 -8.71 -10.87 6.53
CA ARG A 92 -9.44 -9.63 6.79
C ARG A 92 -10.31 -9.78 8.03
N LYS A 93 -10.24 -8.81 8.92
CA LYS A 93 -11.03 -8.76 10.16
C LYS A 93 -12.19 -7.78 10.04
N TRP A 94 -11.92 -6.55 9.69
CA TRP A 94 -12.92 -5.51 9.45
C TRP A 94 -12.36 -4.45 8.51
N GLY A 95 -13.19 -3.52 8.08
CA GLY A 95 -12.82 -2.35 7.28
C GLY A 95 -13.59 -1.13 7.72
N ALA A 96 -13.01 0.04 7.50
CA ALA A 96 -13.61 1.34 7.71
C ALA A 96 -13.48 2.15 6.40
N GLY A 97 -14.59 2.71 5.93
CA GLY A 97 -14.68 3.40 4.64
C GLY A 97 -15.23 4.81 4.73
N VAL A 98 -15.23 5.43 5.92
CA VAL A 98 -15.63 6.83 6.06
C VAL A 98 -14.40 7.70 5.85
N PRO A 99 -14.39 8.61 4.84
CA PRO A 99 -13.25 9.47 4.60
C PRO A 99 -12.96 10.36 5.81
N ASP A 100 -11.70 10.37 6.23
CA ASP A 100 -11.22 11.31 7.24
C ASP A 100 -11.24 12.75 6.68
N PRO A 101 -11.38 13.77 7.53
CA PRO A 101 -11.14 15.14 7.12
C PRO A 101 -9.68 15.34 6.72
N TRP A 102 -9.42 16.33 5.83
CA TRP A 102 -8.06 16.70 5.46
C TRP A 102 -7.25 17.19 6.66
N GLN A 103 -6.17 16.49 6.97
CA GLN A 103 -5.25 16.80 8.07
C GLN A 103 -3.97 17.44 7.53
N ARG A 104 -3.40 18.37 8.27
CA ARG A 104 -2.11 18.97 7.94
C ARG A 104 -0.99 17.97 8.23
N VAL A 105 -0.06 17.83 7.29
CA VAL A 105 1.15 17.03 7.50
C VAL A 105 2.08 17.76 8.48
N ILE A 106 2.43 17.07 9.55
CA ILE A 106 3.37 17.56 10.55
C ILE A 106 4.79 17.12 10.15
N PRO A 107 5.80 18.02 10.19
CA PRO A 107 7.20 17.63 9.96
C PRO A 107 7.67 16.51 10.90
N ASP A 108 8.64 15.74 10.45
CA ASP A 108 9.26 14.62 11.20
C ASP A 108 8.27 13.52 11.61
N THR A 109 7.13 13.39 10.88
CA THR A 109 6.17 12.32 11.08
C THR A 109 6.11 11.37 9.89
N MET A 110 5.48 10.20 10.08
CA MET A 110 5.17 9.26 9.01
C MET A 110 4.39 9.91 7.86
N GLY A 111 3.48 10.84 8.18
CA GLY A 111 2.73 11.61 7.19
C GLY A 111 3.62 12.43 6.27
N GLU A 112 4.72 12.97 6.77
CA GLU A 112 5.70 13.65 5.92
C GLU A 112 6.46 12.67 5.02
N GLY A 113 6.81 11.50 5.53
CA GLY A 113 7.41 10.43 4.71
C GLY A 113 6.50 10.07 3.52
N TYR A 114 5.20 9.91 3.75
CA TYR A 114 4.24 9.65 2.68
C TYR A 114 4.17 10.79 1.66
N LEU A 115 4.11 12.04 2.15
CA LEU A 115 4.06 13.21 1.29
C LEU A 115 5.31 13.32 0.41
N LEU A 116 6.49 13.15 0.99
CA LEU A 116 7.75 13.24 0.24
C LEU A 116 7.83 12.12 -0.81
N PHE A 117 7.50 10.90 -0.45
CA PHE A 117 7.52 9.76 -1.37
C PHE A 117 6.55 9.97 -2.56
N VAL A 118 5.29 10.31 -2.26
CA VAL A 118 4.24 10.40 -3.28
C VAL A 118 4.37 11.67 -4.14
N CYS A 119 4.72 12.81 -3.53
CA CYS A 119 4.74 14.10 -4.23
C CYS A 119 6.07 14.40 -4.89
N GLN A 120 7.19 14.04 -4.27
CA GLN A 120 8.53 14.35 -4.74
C GLN A 120 9.26 13.15 -5.34
N LYS A 121 8.65 11.96 -5.32
CA LYS A 121 9.27 10.69 -5.71
C LYS A 121 10.57 10.44 -4.94
N TYR A 122 10.63 10.90 -3.71
CA TYR A 122 11.76 10.69 -2.84
C TYR A 122 11.65 9.30 -2.22
N ASP A 123 12.58 8.42 -2.61
CA ASP A 123 12.71 7.09 -2.01
C ASP A 123 13.82 7.13 -0.95
N PRO A 124 13.46 7.24 0.35
CA PRO A 124 14.44 7.42 1.41
C PRO A 124 15.29 6.18 1.66
N MET A 125 14.84 4.99 1.23
CA MET A 125 15.47 3.75 1.69
C MET A 125 15.73 2.70 0.60
N SER A 126 15.31 2.89 -0.64
CA SER A 126 15.51 1.96 -1.76
C SER A 126 15.12 0.50 -1.47
N TYR A 127 14.32 0.26 -0.41
CA TYR A 127 13.90 -1.08 -0.05
C TYR A 127 12.49 -1.34 -0.57
N THR A 128 12.42 -2.24 -1.55
CA THR A 128 11.17 -2.59 -2.21
C THR A 128 10.90 -4.09 -2.07
N ILE A 129 9.68 -4.46 -1.75
CA ILE A 129 9.19 -5.84 -1.72
C ILE A 129 8.33 -6.04 -2.97
N PRO A 130 8.81 -6.76 -3.99
CA PRO A 130 8.06 -7.02 -5.20
C PRO A 130 7.05 -8.16 -5.00
N ASP A 131 6.05 -8.19 -5.86
CA ASP A 131 5.13 -9.32 -6.08
C ASP A 131 4.49 -9.91 -4.82
N THR A 132 4.28 -9.08 -3.81
CA THR A 132 3.73 -9.52 -2.54
C THR A 132 2.37 -8.85 -2.27
N PRO A 133 1.28 -9.61 -2.04
CA PRO A 133 0.02 -9.04 -1.60
C PRO A 133 0.18 -8.29 -0.27
N ALA A 134 -0.49 -7.14 -0.14
CA ALA A 134 -0.42 -6.31 1.06
C ALA A 134 -0.65 -7.09 2.36
N MET A 135 -1.63 -8.01 2.34
CA MET A 135 -1.99 -8.84 3.48
C MET A 135 -0.92 -9.87 3.88
N ASP A 136 0.08 -10.10 3.05
CA ASP A 136 1.17 -11.05 3.28
C ASP A 136 2.50 -10.37 3.66
N LEU A 137 2.59 -9.05 3.57
CA LEU A 137 3.79 -8.27 3.94
C LEU A 137 4.27 -8.56 5.36
N TRP A 138 3.36 -8.83 6.29
CA TRP A 138 3.71 -9.16 7.67
C TRP A 138 4.64 -10.38 7.78
N LYS A 139 4.52 -11.37 6.87
CA LYS A 139 5.37 -12.56 6.85
C LYS A 139 6.83 -12.23 6.60
N ILE A 140 7.08 -11.21 5.78
CA ILE A 140 8.42 -10.76 5.40
C ILE A 140 8.96 -9.76 6.42
N VAL A 141 8.14 -8.83 6.86
CA VAL A 141 8.54 -7.67 7.66
C VAL A 141 8.70 -8.01 9.14
N GLN A 142 7.81 -8.85 9.69
CA GLN A 142 7.83 -9.17 11.12
C GLN A 142 9.15 -9.77 11.62
N PRO A 143 9.80 -10.71 10.92
CA PRO A 143 11.12 -11.21 11.33
C PRO A 143 12.20 -10.14 11.31
N LEU A 144 12.15 -9.20 10.33
CA LEU A 144 13.16 -8.13 10.21
C LEU A 144 13.07 -7.13 11.35
N ILE A 145 11.86 -6.78 11.79
CA ILE A 145 11.65 -5.85 12.90
C ILE A 145 12.09 -6.47 14.24
N LYS A 146 11.81 -7.77 14.46
CA LYS A 146 12.17 -8.47 15.71
C LYS A 146 13.66 -8.67 15.92
N ASN A 147 14.44 -8.75 14.84
CA ASN A 147 15.89 -8.94 14.92
C ASN A 147 16.64 -7.65 15.27
N ASN A 148 15.95 -6.51 15.37
CA ASN A 148 16.53 -5.22 15.72
C ASN A 148 16.18 -4.78 17.16
N GLU A 149 15.62 -5.67 17.98
CA GLU A 149 15.47 -5.54 19.44
C GLU A 149 16.74 -6.07 20.16
#